data_c702e2e0e81d75cc6554356391b0deeb
#
_entry.id   c702e2e0e81d75cc6554356391b0deeb
#
_cell.length_a   1.000
_cell.length_b   1.000
_cell.length_c   1.000
_cell.angle_alpha   90.00
_cell.angle_beta   90.00
_cell.angle_gamma   90.00
#
_symmetry.space_group_name_H-M   'P 1'
#
loop_
_entity.id
_entity.type
_entity.pdbx_description
1 polymer ?
#
loop_
_entity_poly.entity_id
_entity_poly.type
_entity_poly.pdbx_seq_one_letter_code
_entity_poly.pdbx_strand_id
1 'polypeptide(L)' 'GADLALLPQDGIDMKKHLTNIEVSLIEQALNETNNVVARAATLLHMRRTTLVEKMRKYEIVR' A
#
# COMPACT_ATOMS: atom_id res chain seq x y z
N GLY A 1 -3.52 3.10 16.81
CA GLY A 1 -4.47 2.71 17.60
C GLY A 1 -5.87 2.46 17.10
N ALA A 2 -6.78 2.47 18.03
CA ALA A 2 -8.18 2.18 17.76
C ALA A 2 -8.81 3.15 16.77
N ASP A 3 -8.25 4.33 16.63
CA ASP A 3 -8.79 5.38 15.78
C ASP A 3 -8.84 4.98 14.30
N LEU A 4 -7.94 4.09 13.88
CA LEU A 4 -7.90 3.65 12.49
C LEU A 4 -9.10 2.83 12.09
N ALA A 5 -9.80 2.26 13.07
CA ALA A 5 -10.95 1.41 12.83
C ALA A 5 -12.28 2.12 13.05
N LEU A 6 -12.25 3.42 13.37
CA LEU A 6 -13.49 4.15 13.63
C LEU A 6 -14.20 4.50 12.33
N LEU A 7 -15.48 4.19 12.29
CA LEU A 7 -16.32 4.54 11.15
C LEU A 7 -16.76 6.00 11.26
N PRO A 8 -16.48 6.84 10.25
CA PRO A 8 -16.96 8.22 10.24
C PRO A 8 -18.48 8.27 10.21
N GLN A 9 -19.06 9.35 10.77
CA GLN A 9 -20.50 9.52 10.78
C GLN A 9 -21.13 9.46 9.40
N ASP A 10 -20.43 10.01 8.41
CA ASP A 10 -20.91 10.04 7.03
C ASP A 10 -20.63 8.74 6.27
N GLY A 11 -20.09 7.75 6.98
CA GLY A 11 -19.70 6.50 6.34
C GLY A 11 -18.34 6.59 5.71
N ILE A 12 -17.94 5.53 5.01
CA ILE A 12 -16.63 5.44 4.40
C ILE A 12 -16.72 4.64 3.10
N ASP A 13 -15.98 5.07 2.09
CA ASP A 13 -15.79 4.28 0.88
C ASP A 13 -14.73 3.22 1.19
N MET A 14 -15.17 2.01 1.46
CA MET A 14 -14.29 0.93 1.89
C MET A 14 -13.18 0.67 0.87
N LYS A 15 -13.54 0.59 -0.40
CA LYS A 15 -12.56 0.30 -1.46
C LYS A 15 -11.49 1.39 -1.53
N LYS A 16 -11.93 2.64 -1.51
CA LYS A 16 -11.02 3.78 -1.57
C LYS A 16 -10.12 3.83 -0.33
N HIS A 17 -10.71 3.56 0.83
CA HIS A 17 -9.98 3.55 2.09
C HIS A 17 -8.86 2.51 2.07
N LEU A 18 -9.18 1.28 1.66
CA LEU A 18 -8.20 0.21 1.59
C LEU A 18 -7.13 0.48 0.52
N THR A 19 -7.54 1.06 -0.61
CA THR A 19 -6.57 1.44 -1.66
C THR A 19 -5.58 2.47 -1.12
N ASN A 20 -6.06 3.46 -0.39
CA ASN A 20 -5.17 4.48 0.19
C ASN A 20 -4.16 3.87 1.15
N ILE A 21 -4.61 2.91 1.98
CA ILE A 21 -3.73 2.20 2.90
C ILE A 21 -2.69 1.40 2.14
N GLU A 22 -3.11 0.66 1.11
CA GLU A 22 -2.19 -0.12 0.29
C GLU A 22 -1.12 0.75 -0.36
N VAL A 23 -1.55 1.83 -1.00
CA VAL A 23 -0.62 2.76 -1.66
C VAL A 23 0.38 3.32 -0.66
N SER A 24 -0.10 3.76 0.49
CA SER A 24 0.76 4.31 1.54
C SER A 24 1.80 3.30 2.00
N LEU A 25 1.40 2.06 2.25
CA LEU A 25 2.32 1.03 2.71
C LEU A 25 3.34 0.65 1.64
N ILE A 26 2.91 0.59 0.38
CA ILE A 26 3.81 0.30 -0.73
C ILE A 26 4.86 1.41 -0.85
N GLU A 27 4.43 2.66 -0.78
CA GLU A 27 5.36 3.79 -0.85
C GLU A 27 6.35 3.79 0.30
N GLN A 28 5.88 3.50 1.51
CA GLN A 28 6.77 3.40 2.67
C GLN A 28 7.79 2.29 2.51
N ALA A 29 7.35 1.13 2.02
CA ALA A 29 8.27 0.01 1.80
C ALA A 29 9.32 0.33 0.73
N LEU A 30 8.91 1.03 -0.32
CA LEU A 30 9.84 1.46 -1.37
C LEU A 30 10.85 2.48 -0.82
N ASN A 31 10.38 3.41 0.00
CA ASN A 31 11.28 4.39 0.63
C ASN A 31 12.30 3.71 1.55
N GLU A 32 11.85 2.73 2.34
CA GLU A 32 12.73 2.01 3.26
C GLU A 32 13.80 1.20 2.54
N THR A 33 13.54 0.80 1.32
CA THR A 33 14.45 -0.07 0.55
C THR A 33 15.12 0.64 -0.61
N ASN A 34 15.09 1.96 -0.64
CA ASN A 34 15.68 2.77 -1.72
C ASN A 34 15.14 2.36 -3.09
N ASN A 35 13.84 2.09 -3.16
CA ASN A 35 13.13 1.70 -4.38
C ASN A 35 13.54 0.33 -4.95
N VAL A 36 14.10 -0.53 -4.11
CA VAL A 36 14.40 -1.90 -4.52
C VAL A 36 13.13 -2.72 -4.38
N VAL A 37 12.45 -2.97 -5.49
CA VAL A 37 11.12 -3.59 -5.50
C VAL A 37 11.11 -4.96 -4.83
N ALA A 38 12.13 -5.78 -5.10
CA ALA A 38 12.21 -7.11 -4.48
C ALA A 38 12.25 -7.04 -2.96
N ARG A 39 12.99 -6.07 -2.41
CA ARG A 39 13.08 -5.90 -0.96
C ARG A 39 11.79 -5.33 -0.38
N ALA A 40 11.17 -4.39 -1.10
CA ALA A 40 9.89 -3.85 -0.67
C ALA A 40 8.83 -4.94 -0.59
N ALA A 41 8.81 -5.84 -1.58
CA ALA A 41 7.88 -6.97 -1.57
C ALA A 41 8.13 -7.87 -0.35
N THR A 42 9.38 -8.11 -0.02
CA THR A 42 9.73 -8.89 1.17
C THR A 42 9.21 -8.22 2.44
N LEU A 43 9.37 -6.91 2.57
CA LEU A 43 8.86 -6.17 3.72
C LEU A 43 7.33 -6.27 3.83
N LEU A 44 6.65 -6.32 2.70
CA LEU A 44 5.20 -6.38 2.65
C LEU A 44 4.66 -7.83 2.65
N HIS A 45 5.56 -8.81 2.76
CA HIS A 45 5.21 -10.23 2.77
C HIS A 45 4.40 -10.63 1.54
N MET A 46 4.83 -10.15 0.37
CA MET A 46 4.18 -10.49 -0.89
C MET A 46 5.23 -10.82 -1.94
N ARG A 47 4.78 -11.44 -3.03
CA ARG A 47 5.67 -11.77 -4.13
C ARG A 47 6.02 -10.49 -4.90
N ARG A 48 7.23 -10.45 -5.46
CA ARG A 48 7.67 -9.32 -6.28
C ARG A 48 6.69 -9.04 -7.43
N THR A 49 6.22 -10.10 -8.09
CA THR A 49 5.28 -9.94 -9.20
C THR A 49 3.97 -9.30 -8.75
N THR A 50 3.47 -9.70 -7.59
CA THR A 50 2.26 -9.11 -7.02
C THR A 50 2.45 -7.63 -6.74
N LEU A 51 3.59 -7.27 -6.17
CA LEU A 51 3.89 -5.86 -5.87
C LEU A 51 3.97 -5.05 -7.17
N VAL A 52 4.66 -5.58 -8.20
CA VAL A 52 4.77 -4.89 -9.48
C VAL A 52 3.39 -4.64 -10.08
N GLU A 53 2.51 -5.65 -10.01
CA GLU A 53 1.15 -5.51 -10.52
C GLU A 53 0.37 -4.42 -9.78
N LYS A 54 0.50 -4.37 -8.45
CA LYS A 54 -0.16 -3.34 -7.65
C LYS A 54 0.40 -1.95 -7.96
N MET A 55 1.72 -1.84 -8.10
CA MET A 55 2.35 -0.57 -8.47
C MET A 55 1.82 -0.06 -9.81
N ARG A 56 1.67 -0.97 -10.77
CA ARG A 56 1.13 -0.61 -12.07
C ARG A 56 -0.34 -0.20 -11.96
N LYS A 57 -1.12 -0.94 -11.20
CA LYS A 57 -2.54 -0.66 -10.99
C LYS A 57 -2.76 0.72 -10.35
N TYR A 58 -1.93 1.07 -9.39
CA TYR A 58 -2.05 2.34 -8.67
C TYR A 58 -1.18 3.44 -9.24
N GLU A 59 -0.54 3.17 -10.38
CA GLU A 59 0.32 4.14 -11.06
C GLU A 59 1.44 4.67 -10.17
N ILE A 60 2.01 3.80 -9.36
CA ILE A 60 3.16 4.14 -8.51
C ILE A 60 4.41 3.97 -9.37
N VAL A 61 5.04 5.09 -9.71
CA VAL A 61 6.24 5.10 -10.55
C VAL A 61 7.45 5.43 -9.67
N ARG A 62 8.41 4.50 -9.65
CA ARG A 62 9.63 4.68 -8.83
C ARG A 62 10.86 4.29 -9.62
#